data_d192b47d378d49fcd1e0389c5ef15e22
#
_entry.id   d192b47d378d49fcd1e0389c5ef15e22
#
_cell.length_a   1.000
_cell.length_b   1.000
_cell.length_c   1.000
_cell.angle_alpha   90.00
_cell.angle_beta   90.00
_cell.angle_gamma   90.00
#
_symmetry.space_group_name_H-M   'P 1'
#
loop_
_entity.id
_entity.type
_entity.pdbx_description
1 polymer ?
#
loop_
_entity_poly.entity_id
_entity_poly.type
_entity_poly.pdbx_seq_one_letter_code
_entity_poly.pdbx_strand_id
1 'polypeptide(L)'
;MKFLNSGKVKDVYDMGDDTLLFNFSNRVSAYDVKFNDEIPQKGKVLCKFAKFWFEQLDVENHFVKSHSDTEIIVKKMEMLPIECVVRGYFYGSLVSRYNSGTTSLPENIDTALAAKLPEPLFDPTTKSEHDIPITKDEAITQNLVTLEDYEWLSEKTIQIYNKMTLIADSAGFILADLKLEFGRLNGKITLGDSIGPDEYRLWPKSSYNPGKTQEAYDKQLLRDWLTEHGYQKQFENSRAIGQEPVAPAIPPEIIQKMTDRYVAAYERTTGQSF
;
A
#
# COMPACT_ATOMS: atom_id res chain seq x y z
N MET A 1 3.01 28.17 -2.87
CA MET A 1 3.35 26.73 -2.78
C MET A 1 4.67 26.55 -2.06
N LYS A 2 4.69 25.73 -1.01
CA LYS A 2 5.89 25.47 -0.19
C LYS A 2 6.12 23.95 -0.13
N PHE A 3 7.33 23.49 -0.48
CA PHE A 3 7.72 22.09 -0.33
C PHE A 3 7.70 21.68 1.14
N LEU A 4 7.10 20.54 1.45
CA LEU A 4 7.04 19.97 2.80
C LEU A 4 7.95 18.76 2.96
N ASN A 5 7.75 17.72 2.12
CA ASN A 5 8.55 16.51 2.19
C ASN A 5 8.53 15.73 0.86
N SER A 6 9.48 14.80 0.75
CA SER A 6 9.58 13.84 -0.35
C SER A 6 9.43 12.43 0.21
N GLY A 7 8.31 11.77 -0.11
CA GLY A 7 8.04 10.39 0.25
C GLY A 7 8.64 9.36 -0.71
N LYS A 8 8.27 8.10 -0.51
CA LYS A 8 8.71 6.97 -1.37
C LYS A 8 8.13 7.07 -2.79
N VAL A 9 6.94 7.67 -2.95
CA VAL A 9 6.19 7.69 -4.23
C VAL A 9 5.75 9.07 -4.68
N LYS A 10 5.73 10.06 -3.80
CA LYS A 10 5.25 11.43 -4.11
C LYS A 10 5.95 12.49 -3.30
N ASP A 11 5.97 13.69 -3.84
CA ASP A 11 6.36 14.91 -3.15
C ASP A 11 5.11 15.66 -2.68
N VAL A 12 5.19 16.25 -1.51
CA VAL A 12 4.07 16.97 -0.88
C VAL A 12 4.42 18.44 -0.74
N TYR A 13 3.51 19.30 -1.20
CA TYR A 13 3.63 20.74 -1.12
C TYR A 13 2.42 21.34 -0.40
N ASP A 14 2.67 22.32 0.46
CA ASP A 14 1.62 23.15 1.03
C ASP A 14 1.21 24.23 0.02
N MET A 15 -0.06 24.25 -0.35
CA MET A 15 -0.59 25.21 -1.32
C MET A 15 -1.07 26.50 -0.64
N GLY A 16 -1.14 26.55 0.71
CA GLY A 16 -1.99 27.47 1.44
C GLY A 16 -3.45 26.98 1.37
N ASP A 17 -4.36 27.75 1.91
CA ASP A 17 -5.83 27.49 1.86
C ASP A 17 -6.22 26.10 2.41
N ASP A 18 -5.50 25.58 3.40
CA ASP A 18 -5.70 24.25 4.00
C ASP A 18 -5.68 23.10 2.98
N THR A 19 -4.94 23.27 1.88
CA THR A 19 -4.75 22.23 0.87
C THR A 19 -3.29 21.86 0.68
N LEU A 20 -3.08 20.62 0.21
CA LEU A 20 -1.79 20.08 -0.20
C LEU A 20 -1.84 19.70 -1.68
N LEU A 21 -0.70 19.83 -2.35
CA LEU A 21 -0.47 19.24 -3.66
C LEU A 21 0.35 17.96 -3.45
N PHE A 22 -0.14 16.84 -3.95
CA PHE A 22 0.60 15.59 -4.08
C PHE A 22 1.10 15.46 -5.52
N ASN A 23 2.41 15.44 -5.69
CA ASN A 23 3.06 15.23 -6.98
C ASN A 23 3.67 13.84 -7.02
N PHE A 24 3.00 12.92 -7.72
CA PHE A 24 3.42 11.52 -7.85
C PHE A 24 4.63 11.39 -8.78
N SER A 25 5.55 10.54 -8.40
CA SER A 25 6.82 10.35 -9.09
C SER A 25 6.96 8.91 -9.63
N ASN A 26 7.91 8.75 -10.53
CA ASN A 26 8.33 7.45 -11.05
C ASN A 26 9.30 6.70 -10.12
N ARG A 27 9.66 7.29 -8.99
CA ARG A 27 10.58 6.69 -8.00
C ARG A 27 10.09 5.31 -7.56
N VAL A 28 11.04 4.43 -7.31
CA VAL A 28 10.75 3.10 -6.77
C VAL A 28 11.62 2.82 -5.54
N SER A 29 11.04 2.12 -4.59
CA SER A 29 11.71 1.61 -3.40
C SER A 29 11.22 0.21 -3.08
N ALA A 30 12.11 -0.64 -2.58
CA ALA A 30 11.77 -1.95 -2.05
C ALA A 30 12.66 -2.26 -0.85
N TYR A 31 12.12 -2.94 0.18
CA TYR A 31 12.85 -3.26 1.41
C TYR A 31 13.49 -2.01 2.07
N ASP A 32 12.78 -0.86 2.05
CA ASP A 32 13.23 0.45 2.54
C ASP A 32 14.51 0.99 1.90
N VAL A 33 14.87 0.47 0.71
CA VAL A 33 15.96 0.97 -0.13
C VAL A 33 15.37 1.73 -1.30
N LYS A 34 15.81 2.96 -1.51
CA LYS A 34 15.46 3.78 -2.69
C LYS A 34 16.39 3.44 -3.85
N PHE A 35 15.84 3.26 -5.03
CA PHE A 35 16.59 3.00 -6.26
C PHE A 35 16.86 4.30 -7.01
N ASN A 36 17.96 4.32 -7.74
CA ASN A 36 18.27 5.42 -8.67
C ASN A 36 17.46 5.33 -9.96
N ASP A 37 17.06 4.10 -10.32
CA ASP A 37 16.21 3.86 -11.48
C ASP A 37 14.77 4.30 -11.20
N GLU A 38 14.06 4.66 -12.26
CA GLU A 38 12.65 5.02 -12.23
C GLU A 38 11.82 4.02 -13.04
N ILE A 39 10.55 3.86 -12.65
CA ILE A 39 9.58 3.07 -13.42
C ILE A 39 8.75 4.05 -14.26
N PRO A 40 8.93 4.10 -15.59
CA PRO A 40 8.18 4.99 -16.48
C PRO A 40 6.66 4.87 -16.25
N GLN A 41 5.95 5.99 -16.35
CA GLN A 41 4.49 6.10 -16.15
C GLN A 41 3.98 5.80 -14.73
N LYS A 42 4.82 5.33 -13.80
CA LYS A 42 4.37 4.96 -12.45
C LYS A 42 3.67 6.12 -11.75
N GLY A 43 4.25 7.32 -11.76
CA GLY A 43 3.63 8.49 -11.12
C GLY A 43 2.25 8.80 -11.68
N LYS A 44 2.10 8.72 -13.01
CA LYS A 44 0.80 8.92 -13.67
C LYS A 44 -0.21 7.84 -13.29
N VAL A 45 0.21 6.56 -13.25
CA VAL A 45 -0.67 5.45 -12.81
C VAL A 45 -1.13 5.66 -11.38
N LEU A 46 -0.22 5.97 -10.45
CA LEU A 46 -0.56 6.19 -9.04
C LEU A 46 -1.52 7.37 -8.86
N CYS A 47 -1.28 8.47 -9.57
CA CYS A 47 -2.15 9.64 -9.55
C CYS A 47 -3.57 9.31 -10.04
N LYS A 48 -3.68 8.61 -11.17
CA LYS A 48 -4.97 8.19 -11.75
C LYS A 48 -5.70 7.20 -10.85
N PHE A 49 -5.00 6.24 -10.23
CA PHE A 49 -5.61 5.31 -9.27
C PHE A 49 -6.09 6.03 -8.01
N ALA A 50 -5.31 6.97 -7.46
CA ALA A 50 -5.73 7.73 -6.30
C ALA A 50 -7.04 8.46 -6.57
N LYS A 51 -7.14 9.17 -7.71
CA LYS A 51 -8.39 9.79 -8.14
C LYS A 51 -9.53 8.77 -8.27
N PHE A 52 -9.30 7.68 -9.02
CA PHE A 52 -10.31 6.65 -9.26
C PHE A 52 -10.88 6.11 -7.95
N TRP A 53 -10.02 5.70 -7.03
CA TRP A 53 -10.48 5.13 -5.75
C TRP A 53 -11.22 6.15 -4.90
N PHE A 54 -10.76 7.39 -4.79
CA PHE A 54 -11.46 8.42 -4.05
C PHE A 54 -12.86 8.73 -4.62
N GLU A 55 -13.05 8.61 -5.93
CA GLU A 55 -14.34 8.80 -6.59
C GLU A 55 -15.25 7.55 -6.53
N GLN A 56 -14.67 6.32 -6.48
CA GLN A 56 -15.43 5.07 -6.47
C GLN A 56 -15.85 4.61 -5.07
N LEU A 57 -15.09 5.00 -4.05
CA LEU A 57 -15.36 4.61 -2.68
C LEU A 57 -16.40 5.56 -2.06
N ASP A 58 -17.47 4.98 -1.50
CA ASP A 58 -18.49 5.73 -0.78
C ASP A 58 -18.03 6.00 0.66
N VAL A 59 -17.00 6.84 0.77
CA VAL A 59 -16.39 7.25 2.03
C VAL A 59 -15.90 8.69 1.95
N GLU A 60 -16.09 9.45 3.02
CA GLU A 60 -15.53 10.80 3.11
C GLU A 60 -14.00 10.72 2.98
N ASN A 61 -13.44 11.49 2.03
CA ASN A 61 -12.02 11.50 1.75
C ASN A 61 -11.50 12.93 1.51
N HIS A 62 -10.22 13.09 1.50
CA HIS A 62 -9.58 14.40 1.41
C HIS A 62 -9.35 14.90 -0.03
N PHE A 63 -9.69 14.13 -1.04
CA PHE A 63 -9.51 14.51 -2.44
C PHE A 63 -10.35 15.74 -2.80
N VAL A 64 -9.72 16.70 -3.48
CA VAL A 64 -10.40 17.92 -3.97
C VAL A 64 -10.55 17.87 -5.48
N LYS A 65 -9.44 17.71 -6.19
CA LYS A 65 -9.42 17.67 -7.66
C LYS A 65 -8.07 17.18 -8.22
N SER A 66 -8.09 16.75 -9.46
CA SER A 66 -6.84 16.59 -10.23
C SER A 66 -6.26 17.96 -10.60
N HIS A 67 -4.94 18.08 -10.59
CA HIS A 67 -4.21 19.27 -10.98
C HIS A 67 -3.48 19.07 -12.32
N SER A 68 -2.86 17.89 -12.48
CA SER A 68 -2.24 17.43 -13.73
C SER A 68 -2.33 15.92 -13.85
N ASP A 69 -1.65 15.33 -14.83
CA ASP A 69 -1.59 13.88 -15.02
C ASP A 69 -0.88 13.14 -13.84
N THR A 70 -0.04 13.86 -13.09
CA THR A 70 0.72 13.32 -11.95
C THR A 70 0.44 14.03 -10.64
N GLU A 71 -0.54 14.96 -10.63
CA GLU A 71 -0.78 15.79 -9.44
C GLU A 71 -2.24 15.83 -9.06
N ILE A 72 -2.50 15.73 -7.76
CA ILE A 72 -3.81 15.95 -7.16
C ILE A 72 -3.73 16.99 -6.06
N ILE A 73 -4.82 17.73 -5.87
CA ILE A 73 -5.01 18.61 -4.71
C ILE A 73 -5.90 17.88 -3.71
N VAL A 74 -5.47 17.90 -2.46
CA VAL A 74 -6.16 17.27 -1.32
C VAL A 74 -6.29 18.26 -0.17
N LYS A 75 -7.27 18.05 0.71
CA LYS A 75 -7.38 18.82 1.97
C LYS A 75 -6.29 18.40 2.93
N LYS A 76 -5.74 19.38 3.65
CA LYS A 76 -4.79 19.13 4.72
C LYS A 76 -5.51 18.55 5.93
N MET A 77 -4.96 17.49 6.50
CA MET A 77 -5.53 16.76 7.62
C MET A 77 -4.48 16.51 8.71
N GLU A 78 -4.93 16.31 9.92
CA GLU A 78 -4.12 15.73 10.98
C GLU A 78 -4.13 14.21 10.82
N MET A 79 -3.03 13.65 10.31
CA MET A 79 -2.94 12.23 10.04
C MET A 79 -2.90 11.42 11.34
N LEU A 80 -3.65 10.32 11.37
CA LEU A 80 -3.61 9.38 12.49
C LEU A 80 -2.27 8.61 12.47
N PRO A 81 -1.70 8.30 13.65
CA PRO A 81 -0.37 7.69 13.75
C PRO A 81 -0.38 6.17 13.55
N ILE A 82 -1.40 5.63 12.89
CA ILE A 82 -1.50 4.22 12.53
C ILE A 82 -1.81 4.06 11.03
N GLU A 83 -1.33 2.98 10.46
CA GLU A 83 -1.71 2.51 9.14
C GLU A 83 -2.71 1.37 9.27
N CYS A 84 -3.79 1.47 8.53
CA CYS A 84 -4.88 0.50 8.56
C CYS A 84 -4.65 -0.54 7.47
N VAL A 85 -4.10 -1.69 7.85
CA VAL A 85 -3.87 -2.82 6.94
C VAL A 85 -5.00 -3.84 7.09
N VAL A 86 -5.53 -4.28 5.95
CA VAL A 86 -6.46 -5.43 5.89
C VAL A 86 -5.84 -6.53 5.04
N ARG A 87 -5.96 -7.76 5.50
CA ARG A 87 -5.47 -8.94 4.79
C ARG A 87 -6.61 -9.89 4.49
N GLY A 88 -6.79 -10.21 3.23
CA GLY A 88 -7.72 -11.25 2.77
C GLY A 88 -7.04 -12.60 2.53
N TYR A 89 -5.71 -12.62 2.55
CA TYR A 89 -4.90 -13.81 2.24
C TYR A 89 -3.70 -13.93 3.17
N PHE A 90 -3.30 -15.16 3.45
CA PHE A 90 -2.09 -15.46 4.23
C PHE A 90 -0.83 -15.19 3.39
N TYR A 91 -0.36 -13.93 3.42
CA TYR A 91 0.76 -13.48 2.60
C TYR A 91 1.57 -12.34 3.25
N GLY A 92 2.74 -12.03 2.67
CA GLY A 92 3.57 -10.91 3.09
C GLY A 92 4.10 -11.05 4.52
N SER A 93 4.15 -9.94 5.27
CA SER A 93 4.69 -9.92 6.63
C SER A 93 3.89 -10.77 7.64
N LEU A 94 2.61 -11.05 7.36
CA LEU A 94 1.82 -11.96 8.18
C LEU A 94 2.43 -13.37 8.24
N VAL A 95 2.92 -13.87 7.09
CA VAL A 95 3.59 -15.19 7.01
C VAL A 95 4.85 -15.21 7.87
N SER A 96 5.70 -14.20 7.76
CA SER A 96 6.95 -14.11 8.53
C SER A 96 6.68 -14.05 10.03
N ARG A 97 5.69 -13.26 10.46
CA ARG A 97 5.29 -13.11 11.86
C ARG A 97 4.66 -14.39 12.43
N TYR A 98 3.85 -15.06 11.65
CA TYR A 98 3.27 -16.35 12.04
C TYR A 98 4.37 -17.41 12.22
N ASN A 99 5.28 -17.53 11.25
CA ASN A 99 6.38 -18.50 11.29
C ASN A 99 7.38 -18.23 12.42
N SER A 100 7.57 -16.97 12.82
CA SER A 100 8.41 -16.60 13.97
C SER A 100 7.69 -16.69 15.32
N GLY A 101 6.39 -16.99 15.33
CA GLY A 101 5.59 -17.04 16.55
C GLY A 101 5.25 -15.67 17.15
N THR A 102 5.48 -14.57 16.42
CA THR A 102 5.18 -13.20 16.89
C THR A 102 3.73 -12.80 16.63
N THR A 103 2.97 -13.60 15.90
CA THR A 103 1.51 -13.46 15.78
C THR A 103 0.86 -14.82 15.77
N SER A 104 -0.37 -14.90 16.26
CA SER A 104 -1.20 -16.10 16.19
C SER A 104 -2.39 -15.85 15.27
N LEU A 105 -2.87 -16.89 14.63
CA LEU A 105 -4.10 -16.90 13.86
C LEU A 105 -5.12 -17.80 14.60
N PRO A 106 -6.43 -17.58 14.36
CA PRO A 106 -7.45 -18.50 14.87
C PRO A 106 -7.17 -19.95 14.43
N GLU A 107 -7.61 -20.91 15.24
CA GLU A 107 -7.49 -22.33 14.90
C GLU A 107 -8.22 -22.65 13.58
N ASN A 108 -7.68 -23.62 12.84
CA ASN A 108 -8.22 -24.11 11.56
C ASN A 108 -8.13 -23.13 10.36
N ILE A 109 -7.28 -22.10 10.42
CA ILE A 109 -6.96 -21.31 9.24
C ILE A 109 -5.94 -22.06 8.38
N ASP A 110 -6.19 -22.11 7.07
CA ASP A 110 -5.20 -22.60 6.11
C ASP A 110 -4.01 -21.63 6.05
N THR A 111 -2.84 -22.11 6.46
CA THR A 111 -1.58 -21.35 6.49
C THR A 111 -0.67 -21.68 5.30
N ALA A 112 -1.21 -22.28 4.24
CA ALA A 112 -0.49 -22.34 2.97
C ALA A 112 -0.25 -20.93 2.43
N LEU A 113 0.90 -20.69 1.84
CA LEU A 113 1.22 -19.36 1.26
C LEU A 113 0.13 -18.93 0.27
N ALA A 114 -0.34 -17.70 0.39
CA ALA A 114 -1.44 -17.14 -0.38
C ALA A 114 -2.81 -17.85 -0.21
N ALA A 115 -3.00 -18.68 0.82
CA ALA A 115 -4.32 -19.19 1.16
C ALA A 115 -5.28 -18.03 1.50
N LYS A 116 -6.53 -18.12 1.06
CA LYS A 116 -7.56 -17.13 1.39
C LYS A 116 -7.94 -17.26 2.87
N LEU A 117 -7.96 -16.16 3.58
CA LEU A 117 -8.47 -16.14 4.96
C LEU A 117 -10.00 -16.26 4.94
N PRO A 118 -10.60 -16.94 5.96
CA PRO A 118 -12.06 -17.07 6.05
C PRO A 118 -12.77 -15.71 6.07
N GLU A 119 -12.20 -14.76 6.81
CA GLU A 119 -12.66 -13.37 6.92
C GLU A 119 -11.48 -12.43 6.75
N PRO A 120 -11.69 -11.21 6.22
CA PRO A 120 -10.65 -10.19 6.15
C PRO A 120 -10.11 -9.86 7.54
N LEU A 121 -8.80 -9.92 7.73
CA LEU A 121 -8.12 -9.64 8.98
C LEU A 121 -7.65 -8.19 9.02
N PHE A 122 -8.11 -7.42 10.00
CA PHE A 122 -7.55 -6.09 10.29
C PHE A 122 -6.24 -6.27 11.08
N ASP A 123 -5.15 -5.78 10.52
CA ASP A 123 -3.76 -6.04 10.95
C ASP A 123 -2.95 -4.73 10.91
N PRO A 124 -3.30 -3.73 11.76
CA PRO A 124 -2.73 -2.40 11.68
C PRO A 124 -1.26 -2.36 12.09
N THR A 125 -0.57 -1.30 11.64
CA THR A 125 0.80 -0.98 12.03
C THR A 125 0.90 0.45 12.56
N THR A 126 1.97 0.75 13.29
CA THR A 126 2.31 2.15 13.57
C THR A 126 2.70 2.85 12.28
N LYS A 127 2.36 4.13 12.16
CA LYS A 127 2.91 5.00 11.11
C LYS A 127 4.26 5.53 11.58
N SER A 128 5.29 4.71 11.41
CA SER A 128 6.66 4.99 11.85
C SER A 128 7.65 4.66 10.71
N GLU A 129 8.93 4.84 10.96
CA GLU A 129 9.98 4.51 9.98
C GLU A 129 9.95 3.01 9.58
N HIS A 130 9.48 2.15 10.48
CA HIS A 130 9.44 0.70 10.31
C HIS A 130 8.06 0.13 10.64
N ASP A 131 7.02 0.44 9.95
CA ASP A 131 5.66 -0.13 10.01
C ASP A 131 5.49 -1.29 11.02
N ILE A 132 5.54 -1.00 12.34
CA ILE A 132 5.53 -2.00 13.40
C ILE A 132 4.08 -2.46 13.62
N PRO A 133 3.78 -3.78 13.48
CA PRO A 133 2.45 -4.29 13.78
C PRO A 133 2.04 -3.98 15.23
N ILE A 134 0.79 -3.59 15.41
CA ILE A 134 0.24 -3.26 16.74
C ILE A 134 -1.09 -3.96 16.96
N THR A 135 -1.32 -4.39 18.19
CA THR A 135 -2.60 -4.89 18.65
C THR A 135 -3.55 -3.73 19.02
N LYS A 136 -4.84 -4.06 19.19
CA LYS A 136 -5.84 -3.09 19.68
C LYS A 136 -5.42 -2.48 21.02
N ASP A 137 -5.00 -3.33 21.96
CA ASP A 137 -4.62 -2.88 23.30
C ASP A 137 -3.37 -1.99 23.27
N GLU A 138 -2.39 -2.31 22.45
CA GLU A 138 -1.21 -1.49 22.27
C GLU A 138 -1.55 -0.12 21.63
N ALA A 139 -2.40 -0.10 20.61
CA ALA A 139 -2.82 1.14 19.97
C ALA A 139 -3.51 2.11 20.95
N ILE A 140 -4.31 1.57 21.88
CA ILE A 140 -5.04 2.33 22.88
C ILE A 140 -4.09 2.75 24.04
N THR A 141 -3.29 1.83 24.58
CA THR A 141 -2.40 2.11 25.72
C THR A 141 -1.28 3.07 25.38
N GLN A 142 -0.82 3.07 24.13
CA GLN A 142 0.15 4.05 23.60
C GLN A 142 -0.50 5.38 23.18
N ASN A 143 -1.82 5.54 23.36
CA ASN A 143 -2.60 6.71 22.97
C ASN A 143 -2.45 7.10 21.48
N LEU A 144 -2.28 6.11 20.61
CA LEU A 144 -2.24 6.34 19.16
C LEU A 144 -3.64 6.65 18.62
N VAL A 145 -4.64 5.94 19.14
CA VAL A 145 -6.07 6.15 18.83
C VAL A 145 -6.92 5.81 20.07
N THR A 146 -8.16 6.34 20.10
CA THR A 146 -9.14 5.91 21.11
C THR A 146 -9.73 4.54 20.76
N LEU A 147 -10.41 3.91 21.70
CA LEU A 147 -11.15 2.66 21.46
C LEU A 147 -12.20 2.85 20.35
N GLU A 148 -12.96 3.94 20.40
CA GLU A 148 -13.99 4.26 19.39
C GLU A 148 -13.37 4.46 18.01
N ASP A 149 -12.26 5.19 17.93
CA ASP A 149 -11.53 5.38 16.67
C ASP A 149 -11.02 4.04 16.12
N TYR A 150 -10.43 3.18 16.96
CA TYR A 150 -9.91 1.90 16.52
C TYR A 150 -11.01 1.00 15.96
N GLU A 151 -12.15 0.92 16.63
CA GLU A 151 -13.31 0.12 16.17
C GLU A 151 -13.85 0.66 14.85
N TRP A 152 -14.01 1.98 14.74
CA TRP A 152 -14.42 2.62 13.49
C TRP A 152 -13.42 2.37 12.34
N LEU A 153 -12.12 2.52 12.60
CA LEU A 153 -11.08 2.29 11.60
C LEU A 153 -11.08 0.85 11.12
N SER A 154 -11.18 -0.12 12.05
CA SER A 154 -11.24 -1.54 11.71
C SER A 154 -12.44 -1.86 10.83
N GLU A 155 -13.64 -1.45 11.25
CA GLU A 155 -14.87 -1.69 10.48
C GLU A 155 -14.82 -1.00 9.11
N LYS A 156 -14.45 0.28 9.07
CA LYS A 156 -14.42 1.06 7.85
C LYS A 156 -13.39 0.53 6.84
N THR A 157 -12.21 0.14 7.31
CA THR A 157 -11.16 -0.42 6.46
C THR A 157 -11.59 -1.75 5.83
N ILE A 158 -12.25 -2.62 6.61
CA ILE A 158 -12.81 -3.88 6.08
C ILE A 158 -13.94 -3.60 5.07
N GLN A 159 -14.82 -2.63 5.31
CA GLN A 159 -15.85 -2.23 4.35
C GLN A 159 -15.24 -1.73 3.02
N ILE A 160 -14.21 -0.88 3.09
CA ILE A 160 -13.49 -0.40 1.91
C ILE A 160 -12.80 -1.56 1.17
N TYR A 161 -12.11 -2.42 1.90
CA TYR A 161 -11.45 -3.61 1.33
C TYR A 161 -12.45 -4.49 0.57
N ASN A 162 -13.61 -4.77 1.16
CA ASN A 162 -14.65 -5.59 0.52
C ASN A 162 -15.17 -4.93 -0.77
N LYS A 163 -15.40 -3.62 -0.77
CA LYS A 163 -15.82 -2.89 -1.97
C LYS A 163 -14.75 -2.92 -3.06
N MET A 164 -13.49 -2.68 -2.69
CA MET A 164 -12.36 -2.75 -3.64
C MET A 164 -12.16 -4.16 -4.18
N THR A 165 -12.38 -5.19 -3.35
CA THR A 165 -12.31 -6.60 -3.78
C THR A 165 -13.33 -6.92 -4.85
N LEU A 166 -14.57 -6.42 -4.75
CA LEU A 166 -15.60 -6.62 -5.80
C LEU A 166 -15.20 -5.97 -7.12
N ILE A 167 -14.62 -4.77 -7.08
CA ILE A 167 -14.13 -4.08 -8.29
C ILE A 167 -12.95 -4.84 -8.90
N ALA A 168 -11.97 -5.22 -8.09
CA ALA A 168 -10.83 -6.02 -8.53
C ALA A 168 -11.27 -7.37 -9.12
N ASP A 169 -12.22 -8.04 -8.48
CA ASP A 169 -12.77 -9.32 -8.92
C ASP A 169 -13.39 -9.23 -10.32
N SER A 170 -14.19 -8.19 -10.58
CA SER A 170 -14.80 -7.97 -11.91
C SER A 170 -13.75 -7.62 -12.97
N ALA A 171 -12.60 -7.09 -12.60
CA ALA A 171 -11.44 -6.84 -13.46
C ALA A 171 -10.55 -8.07 -13.67
N GLY A 172 -10.91 -9.23 -13.08
CA GLY A 172 -10.14 -10.46 -13.16
C GLY A 172 -8.92 -10.50 -12.23
N PHE A 173 -8.96 -9.71 -11.13
CA PHE A 173 -7.91 -9.68 -10.12
C PHE A 173 -8.41 -10.14 -8.75
N ILE A 174 -7.48 -10.59 -7.93
CA ILE A 174 -7.60 -10.80 -6.50
C ILE A 174 -6.91 -9.63 -5.80
N LEU A 175 -7.61 -8.95 -4.91
CA LEU A 175 -7.03 -8.00 -3.97
C LEU A 175 -6.62 -8.76 -2.71
N ALA A 176 -5.31 -8.99 -2.54
CA ALA A 176 -4.83 -9.85 -1.46
C ALA A 176 -4.75 -9.14 -0.10
N ASP A 177 -4.31 -7.91 -0.10
CA ASP A 177 -4.27 -7.02 1.06
C ASP A 177 -4.37 -5.56 0.61
N LEU A 178 -4.62 -4.69 1.57
CA LEU A 178 -4.78 -3.26 1.36
C LEU A 178 -4.26 -2.51 2.58
N LYS A 179 -3.51 -1.43 2.36
CA LYS A 179 -3.11 -0.45 3.37
C LYS A 179 -3.84 0.87 3.12
N LEU A 180 -4.48 1.41 4.13
CA LEU A 180 -5.13 2.71 4.10
C LEU A 180 -4.59 3.60 5.22
N GLU A 181 -4.62 4.90 4.97
CA GLU A 181 -4.29 5.91 5.96
C GLU A 181 -5.46 6.86 6.15
N PHE A 182 -5.68 7.24 7.39
CA PHE A 182 -6.76 8.16 7.77
C PHE A 182 -6.19 9.34 8.54
N GLY A 183 -6.94 10.43 8.52
CA GLY A 183 -6.64 11.62 9.31
C GLY A 183 -7.93 12.27 9.81
N ARG A 184 -7.79 13.32 10.64
CA ARG A 184 -8.93 14.12 11.10
C ARG A 184 -9.06 15.37 10.23
N LEU A 185 -10.25 15.54 9.67
CA LEU A 185 -10.66 16.74 8.98
C LEU A 185 -11.89 17.30 9.70
N ASN A 186 -11.77 18.49 10.28
CA ASN A 186 -12.83 19.09 11.07
C ASN A 186 -13.37 18.17 12.19
N GLY A 187 -12.48 17.43 12.85
CA GLY A 187 -12.82 16.49 13.92
C GLY A 187 -13.34 15.12 13.48
N LYS A 188 -13.63 14.91 12.19
CA LYS A 188 -14.09 13.62 11.65
C LYS A 188 -12.93 12.81 11.07
N ILE A 189 -12.94 11.50 11.30
CA ILE A 189 -12.01 10.59 10.64
C ILE A 189 -12.37 10.52 9.15
N THR A 190 -11.37 10.78 8.33
CA THR A 190 -11.49 10.94 6.87
C THR A 190 -10.40 10.13 6.19
N LEU A 191 -10.75 9.43 5.11
CA LEU A 191 -9.78 8.68 4.31
C LEU A 191 -8.80 9.63 3.64
N GLY A 192 -7.51 9.32 3.77
CA GLY A 192 -6.43 10.18 3.29
C GLY A 192 -5.38 9.45 2.49
N ASP A 193 -4.24 10.07 2.40
CA ASP A 193 -3.07 9.67 1.64
C ASP A 193 -3.39 9.39 0.15
N SER A 194 -3.03 8.25 -0.38
CA SER A 194 -3.35 7.83 -1.76
C SER A 194 -3.55 6.32 -1.79
N ILE A 195 -4.37 5.85 -2.72
CA ILE A 195 -4.65 4.42 -2.90
C ILE A 195 -4.23 4.02 -4.31
N GLY A 196 -3.29 3.09 -4.37
CA GLY A 196 -2.75 2.61 -5.64
C GLY A 196 -1.98 1.29 -5.50
N PRO A 197 -1.35 0.79 -6.57
CA PRO A 197 -0.62 -0.49 -6.55
C PRO A 197 0.56 -0.57 -5.58
N ASP A 198 0.97 0.54 -4.96
CA ASP A 198 1.99 0.54 -3.91
C ASP A 198 1.41 0.25 -2.52
N GLU A 199 0.10 0.44 -2.33
CA GLU A 199 -0.64 0.26 -1.08
C GLU A 199 -1.42 -1.04 -1.00
N TYR A 200 -1.45 -1.86 -2.08
CA TYR A 200 -2.13 -3.16 -2.10
C TYR A 200 -1.41 -4.19 -2.95
N ARG A 201 -1.76 -5.46 -2.80
CA ARG A 201 -1.35 -6.54 -3.69
C ARG A 201 -2.48 -6.97 -4.59
N LEU A 202 -2.17 -7.00 -5.89
CA LEU A 202 -3.13 -7.33 -6.94
C LEU A 202 -2.63 -8.53 -7.74
N TRP A 203 -3.33 -9.67 -7.66
CA TRP A 203 -2.96 -10.91 -8.34
C TRP A 203 -3.95 -11.26 -9.45
N PRO A 204 -3.51 -11.69 -10.65
CA PRO A 204 -4.42 -12.20 -11.67
C PRO A 204 -5.15 -13.45 -11.18
N LYS A 205 -6.46 -13.50 -11.28
CA LYS A 205 -7.26 -14.69 -10.93
C LYS A 205 -6.86 -15.91 -11.76
N SER A 206 -6.46 -15.71 -13.02
CA SER A 206 -6.10 -16.76 -13.95
C SER A 206 -4.83 -17.54 -13.58
N SER A 207 -3.92 -16.93 -12.84
CA SER A 207 -2.66 -17.55 -12.39
C SER A 207 -2.62 -17.83 -10.89
N TYR A 208 -3.70 -17.52 -10.16
CA TYR A 208 -3.74 -17.72 -8.71
C TYR A 208 -3.61 -19.21 -8.34
N ASN A 209 -2.65 -19.50 -7.45
CA ASN A 209 -2.35 -20.87 -7.02
C ASN A 209 -1.86 -20.85 -5.55
N PRO A 210 -2.71 -21.24 -4.59
CA PRO A 210 -2.30 -21.33 -3.18
C PRO A 210 -1.10 -22.24 -2.97
N GLY A 211 -0.29 -21.98 -1.95
CA GLY A 211 0.95 -22.69 -1.66
C GLY A 211 2.18 -22.18 -2.39
N LYS A 212 2.03 -21.16 -3.23
CA LYS A 212 3.14 -20.58 -4.04
C LYS A 212 3.14 -19.06 -3.96
N THR A 213 4.28 -18.46 -4.36
CA THR A 213 4.34 -17.03 -4.70
C THR A 213 3.41 -16.75 -5.86
N GLN A 214 2.74 -15.59 -5.80
CA GLN A 214 1.75 -15.20 -6.79
C GLN A 214 2.35 -14.22 -7.81
N GLU A 215 1.92 -14.34 -9.06
CA GLU A 215 2.12 -13.27 -10.02
C GLU A 215 1.46 -12.00 -9.50
N ALA A 216 2.13 -10.83 -9.58
CA ALA A 216 1.63 -9.60 -9.01
C ALA A 216 1.67 -8.44 -10.01
N TYR A 217 0.66 -7.56 -9.93
CA TYR A 217 0.53 -6.33 -10.71
C TYR A 217 0.81 -5.10 -9.85
N ASP A 218 1.76 -5.26 -8.93
CA ASP A 218 2.27 -4.27 -8.00
C ASP A 218 3.80 -4.34 -7.94
N LYS A 219 4.43 -3.74 -6.94
CA LYS A 219 5.89 -3.76 -6.77
C LYS A 219 6.49 -5.11 -6.31
N GLN A 220 5.67 -6.17 -6.17
CA GLN A 220 6.15 -7.49 -5.77
C GLN A 220 7.13 -8.07 -6.82
N LEU A 221 6.95 -7.76 -8.10
CA LEU A 221 7.88 -8.18 -9.15
C LEU A 221 9.32 -7.74 -8.86
N LEU A 222 9.53 -6.50 -8.41
CA LEU A 222 10.84 -6.01 -8.01
C LEU A 222 11.35 -6.73 -6.76
N ARG A 223 10.48 -6.96 -5.77
CA ARG A 223 10.86 -7.66 -4.55
C ARG A 223 11.28 -9.10 -4.84
N ASP A 224 10.55 -9.81 -5.71
CA ASP A 224 10.87 -11.17 -6.10
C ASP A 224 12.25 -11.22 -6.79
N TRP A 225 12.48 -10.34 -7.75
CA TRP A 225 13.77 -10.23 -8.42
C TRP A 225 14.92 -9.96 -7.42
N LEU A 226 14.72 -9.03 -6.48
CA LEU A 226 15.73 -8.73 -5.45
C LEU A 226 16.01 -9.93 -4.55
N THR A 227 14.98 -10.67 -4.17
CA THR A 227 15.10 -11.86 -3.32
C THR A 227 15.82 -12.99 -4.06
N GLU A 228 15.43 -13.27 -5.30
CA GLU A 228 16.05 -14.30 -6.16
C GLU A 228 17.55 -14.05 -6.40
N HIS A 229 17.96 -12.77 -6.46
CA HIS A 229 19.35 -12.37 -6.66
C HIS A 229 20.12 -12.11 -5.34
N GLY A 230 19.48 -12.39 -4.18
CA GLY A 230 20.12 -12.26 -2.88
C GLY A 230 20.25 -10.83 -2.34
N TYR A 231 19.73 -9.83 -3.02
CA TYR A 231 19.83 -8.42 -2.60
C TYR A 231 19.07 -8.15 -1.31
N GLN A 232 17.92 -8.78 -1.09
CA GLN A 232 17.19 -8.62 0.17
C GLN A 232 18.09 -8.95 1.37
N LYS A 233 18.76 -10.11 1.33
CA LYS A 233 19.69 -10.54 2.39
C LYS A 233 20.90 -9.61 2.50
N GLN A 234 21.40 -9.08 1.39
CA GLN A 234 22.48 -8.11 1.39
C GLN A 234 22.07 -6.82 2.09
N PHE A 235 20.85 -6.31 1.86
CA PHE A 235 20.32 -5.13 2.52
C PHE A 235 20.17 -5.34 4.03
N GLU A 236 19.65 -6.49 4.46
CA GLU A 236 19.56 -6.87 5.87
C GLU A 236 20.93 -6.90 6.55
N ASN A 237 21.93 -7.52 5.90
CA ASN A 237 23.30 -7.59 6.40
C ASN A 237 23.94 -6.19 6.52
N SER A 238 23.76 -5.32 5.54
CA SER A 238 24.29 -3.95 5.58
C SER A 238 23.74 -3.20 6.79
N ARG A 239 22.41 -3.25 7.03
CA ARG A 239 21.79 -2.63 8.20
C ARG A 239 22.29 -3.20 9.52
N ALA A 240 22.48 -4.53 9.59
CA ALA A 240 22.95 -5.19 10.79
C ALA A 240 24.34 -4.69 11.23
N ILE A 241 25.15 -4.17 10.31
CA ILE A 241 26.48 -3.58 10.59
C ILE A 241 26.47 -2.03 10.55
N GLY A 242 25.27 -1.42 10.56
CA GLY A 242 25.11 0.05 10.57
C GLY A 242 25.49 0.75 9.26
N GLN A 243 25.46 0.03 8.13
CA GLN A 243 25.71 0.59 6.81
C GLN A 243 24.40 0.77 6.04
N GLU A 244 24.31 1.87 5.28
CA GLU A 244 23.19 2.06 4.36
C GLU A 244 23.26 1.05 3.20
N PRO A 245 22.15 0.33 2.92
CA PRO A 245 22.09 -0.58 1.78
C PRO A 245 22.24 0.18 0.46
N VAL A 246 23.04 -0.37 -0.46
CA VAL A 246 23.19 0.17 -1.81
C VAL A 246 22.26 -0.55 -2.77
N ALA A 247 21.37 0.21 -3.43
CA ALA A 247 20.48 -0.33 -4.44
C ALA A 247 21.25 -0.77 -5.69
N PRO A 248 21.02 -1.98 -6.22
CA PRO A 248 21.52 -2.36 -7.54
C PRO A 248 20.78 -1.62 -8.64
N ALA A 249 21.35 -1.54 -9.85
CA ALA A 249 20.62 -1.12 -11.03
C ALA A 249 19.53 -2.15 -11.36
N ILE A 250 18.33 -1.68 -11.68
CA ILE A 250 17.21 -2.54 -12.07
C ILE A 250 17.36 -2.90 -13.56
N PRO A 251 17.33 -4.19 -13.95
CA PRO A 251 17.40 -4.57 -15.35
C PRO A 251 16.29 -3.92 -16.18
N PRO A 252 16.58 -3.44 -17.42
CA PRO A 252 15.59 -2.78 -18.27
C PRO A 252 14.32 -3.61 -18.51
N GLU A 253 14.45 -4.93 -18.60
CA GLU A 253 13.34 -5.86 -18.77
C GLU A 253 12.41 -5.90 -17.54
N ILE A 254 12.96 -5.74 -16.34
CA ILE A 254 12.16 -5.63 -15.10
C ILE A 254 11.44 -4.29 -15.06
N ILE A 255 12.12 -3.19 -15.41
CA ILE A 255 11.52 -1.85 -15.51
C ILE A 255 10.35 -1.87 -16.48
N GLN A 256 10.56 -2.41 -17.70
CA GLN A 256 9.50 -2.48 -18.71
C GLN A 256 8.32 -3.34 -18.23
N LYS A 257 8.58 -4.50 -17.68
CA LYS A 257 7.56 -5.41 -17.16
C LYS A 257 6.76 -4.77 -16.00
N MET A 258 7.42 -4.01 -15.13
CA MET A 258 6.72 -3.24 -14.09
C MET A 258 5.82 -2.17 -14.71
N THR A 259 6.35 -1.40 -15.66
CA THR A 259 5.57 -0.37 -16.37
C THR A 259 4.31 -0.96 -17.00
N ASP A 260 4.45 -2.05 -17.75
CA ASP A 260 3.33 -2.72 -18.42
C ASP A 260 2.29 -3.22 -17.42
N ARG A 261 2.73 -3.79 -16.30
CA ARG A 261 1.83 -4.26 -15.23
C ARG A 261 1.09 -3.13 -14.53
N TYR A 262 1.75 -2.02 -14.23
CA TYR A 262 1.09 -0.85 -13.65
C TYR A 262 0.02 -0.27 -14.57
N VAL A 263 0.32 -0.13 -15.86
CA VAL A 263 -0.64 0.34 -16.87
C VAL A 263 -1.79 -0.65 -17.03
N ALA A 264 -1.49 -1.93 -17.20
CA ALA A 264 -2.51 -2.97 -17.35
C ALA A 264 -3.40 -3.11 -16.09
N ALA A 265 -2.84 -2.95 -14.90
CA ALA A 265 -3.63 -2.90 -13.66
C ALA A 265 -4.64 -1.76 -13.69
N TYR A 266 -4.21 -0.56 -14.10
CA TYR A 266 -5.08 0.59 -14.23
C TYR A 266 -6.20 0.36 -15.24
N GLU A 267 -5.85 0.01 -16.48
CA GLU A 267 -6.82 -0.16 -17.56
C GLU A 267 -7.87 -1.23 -17.24
N ARG A 268 -7.43 -2.38 -16.71
CA ARG A 268 -8.33 -3.48 -16.37
C ARG A 268 -9.22 -3.15 -15.18
N THR A 269 -8.67 -2.53 -14.13
CA THR A 269 -9.44 -2.22 -12.91
C THR A 269 -10.45 -1.10 -13.15
N THR A 270 -10.09 -0.10 -13.94
CA THR A 270 -10.94 1.08 -14.15
C THR A 270 -11.81 0.99 -15.39
N GLY A 271 -11.46 0.14 -16.36
CA GLY A 271 -12.07 0.11 -17.69
C GLY A 271 -11.73 1.33 -18.56
N GLN A 272 -10.77 2.15 -18.15
CA GLN A 272 -10.34 3.36 -18.86
C GLN A 272 -8.99 3.12 -19.54
N SER A 273 -8.82 3.66 -20.73
CA SER A 273 -7.50 3.71 -21.39
C SER A 273 -6.53 4.60 -20.62
N PHE A 274 -5.27 4.20 -20.60
CA PHE A 274 -4.21 4.94 -19.89
C PHE A 274 -3.64 6.18 -20.64
#